data_55ed4d45295bef26ed14556b39729be4
#
_entry.id   55ed4d45295bef26ed14556b39729be4
#
_cell.length_a   1.000
_cell.length_b   1.000
_cell.length_c   1.000
_cell.angle_alpha   90.00
_cell.angle_beta   90.00
_cell.angle_gamma   90.00
#
_symmetry.space_group_name_H-M   'P 1'
#
loop_
_entity.id
_entity.type
_entity.pdbx_description
1 polymer ?
#
loop_
_entity_poly.entity_id
_entity_poly.type
_entity_poly.pdbx_seq_one_letter_code
_entity_poly.pdbx_strand_id
1 'polypeptide(L)'
;WKVDMTKPGILTHDELVGTLAHAVRDNPQVTFIACHLANTCSDLSQLGRLFDQYPNLYADIAARYGEISPIPRYVKSFIEKYADRLVYGTDMGMSPSMYQVTFRILETSDEHFYDREQFGYHWPLHGLALSPSALEKLYHSNGRKILSR
;
A
#
# COMPACT_ATOMS: atom_id res chain seq x y z
N TRP A 1 -2.85 -9.91 -18.03
CA TRP A 1 -1.88 -8.86 -18.43
C TRP A 1 -0.47 -9.44 -18.43
N LYS A 2 -0.05 -10.00 -19.54
CA LYS A 2 1.34 -10.46 -19.69
C LYS A 2 2.04 -9.49 -20.64
N VAL A 3 2.99 -8.74 -20.10
CA VAL A 3 3.84 -7.87 -20.91
C VAL A 3 4.95 -8.72 -21.50
N ASP A 4 5.21 -8.57 -22.78
CA ASP A 4 6.32 -9.24 -23.44
C ASP A 4 7.62 -8.46 -23.17
N MET A 5 8.36 -8.93 -22.20
CA MET A 5 9.61 -8.31 -21.73
C MET A 5 10.76 -8.42 -22.74
N THR A 6 10.57 -9.15 -23.86
CA THR A 6 11.61 -9.27 -24.90
C THR A 6 11.57 -8.10 -25.90
N LYS A 7 10.50 -7.31 -25.87
CA LYS A 7 10.36 -6.17 -26.78
C LYS A 7 11.25 -4.99 -26.36
N PRO A 8 11.93 -4.34 -27.32
CA PRO A 8 12.72 -3.14 -27.03
C PRO A 8 11.87 -2.03 -26.39
N GLY A 9 12.42 -1.37 -25.38
CA GLY A 9 11.76 -0.23 -24.70
C GLY A 9 10.76 -0.63 -23.63
N ILE A 10 10.58 -1.92 -23.35
CA ILE A 10 9.80 -2.37 -22.18
C ILE A 10 10.69 -2.33 -20.95
N LEU A 11 10.30 -1.53 -19.96
CA LEU A 11 11.01 -1.44 -18.69
C LEU A 11 10.61 -2.61 -17.78
N THR A 12 11.55 -3.12 -17.03
CA THR A 12 11.32 -4.06 -15.93
C THR A 12 10.59 -3.36 -14.78
N HIS A 13 10.05 -4.15 -13.85
CA HIS A 13 9.41 -3.59 -12.65
C HIS A 13 10.39 -2.72 -11.83
N ASP A 14 11.63 -3.16 -11.66
CA ASP A 14 12.65 -2.42 -10.91
C ASP A 14 13.03 -1.11 -11.61
N GLU A 15 13.10 -1.11 -12.93
CA GLU A 15 13.31 0.13 -13.70
C GLU A 15 12.14 1.10 -13.58
N LEU A 16 10.88 0.59 -13.55
CA LEU A 16 9.70 1.42 -13.33
C LEU A 16 9.70 2.04 -11.92
N VAL A 17 10.00 1.26 -10.89
CA VAL A 17 10.19 1.78 -9.51
C VAL A 17 11.34 2.79 -9.48
N GLY A 18 12.40 2.56 -10.24
CA GLY A 18 13.51 3.50 -10.41
C GLY A 18 13.07 4.84 -11.01
N THR A 19 12.14 4.86 -11.98
CA THR A 19 11.61 6.11 -12.54
C THR A 19 10.83 6.92 -11.50
N LEU A 20 10.06 6.27 -10.62
CA LEU A 20 9.43 6.94 -9.48
C LEU A 20 10.48 7.56 -8.56
N ALA A 21 11.53 6.80 -8.21
CA ALA A 21 12.61 7.28 -7.37
C ALA A 21 13.29 8.54 -7.94
N HIS A 22 13.53 8.56 -9.26
CA HIS A 22 14.09 9.72 -9.95
C HIS A 22 13.14 10.93 -9.87
N ALA A 23 11.86 10.74 -10.15
CA ALA A 23 10.87 11.83 -10.09
C ALA A 23 10.79 12.45 -8.68
N VAL A 24 10.78 11.60 -7.64
CA VAL A 24 10.70 12.04 -6.24
C VAL A 24 11.97 12.78 -5.82
N ARG A 25 13.14 12.25 -6.18
CA ARG A 25 14.45 12.85 -5.89
C ARG A 25 14.61 14.22 -6.53
N ASP A 26 14.24 14.33 -7.81
CA ASP A 26 14.48 15.53 -8.60
C ASP A 26 13.47 16.66 -8.31
N ASN A 27 12.43 16.36 -7.51
CA ASN A 27 11.40 17.31 -7.11
C ASN A 27 11.16 17.30 -5.59
N PRO A 28 12.14 17.64 -4.76
CA PRO A 28 12.04 17.51 -3.31
C PRO A 28 10.98 18.40 -2.65
N GLN A 29 10.55 19.48 -3.35
CA GLN A 29 9.49 20.39 -2.90
C GLN A 29 8.07 19.86 -3.19
N VAL A 30 7.94 18.79 -3.97
CA VAL A 30 6.65 18.18 -4.32
C VAL A 30 6.39 17.00 -3.39
N THR A 31 5.18 16.90 -2.85
CA THR A 31 4.74 15.70 -2.12
C THR A 31 4.21 14.67 -3.11
N PHE A 32 4.80 13.49 -3.12
CA PHE A 32 4.37 12.38 -3.95
C PHE A 32 3.58 11.37 -3.13
N ILE A 33 2.52 10.83 -3.71
CA ILE A 33 1.79 9.68 -3.18
C ILE A 33 1.87 8.57 -4.23
N ALA A 34 2.68 7.56 -3.97
CA ALA A 34 2.76 6.39 -4.83
C ALA A 34 1.52 5.51 -4.64
N CYS A 35 0.73 5.32 -5.70
CA CYS A 35 -0.45 4.48 -5.63
C CYS A 35 -0.08 3.01 -5.40
N HIS A 36 -0.94 2.30 -4.64
CA HIS A 36 -0.90 0.83 -4.53
C HIS A 36 0.42 0.29 -3.97
N LEU A 37 0.93 0.91 -2.88
CA LEU A 37 2.25 0.59 -2.30
C LEU A 37 3.37 0.62 -3.36
N ALA A 38 3.30 1.58 -4.30
CA ALA A 38 4.19 1.67 -5.47
C ALA A 38 4.25 0.37 -6.30
N ASN A 39 3.22 -0.48 -6.21
CA ASN A 39 3.18 -1.83 -6.79
C ASN A 39 4.32 -2.76 -6.34
N THR A 40 4.86 -2.56 -5.13
CA THR A 40 5.98 -3.35 -4.58
C THR A 40 5.53 -4.45 -3.61
N CYS A 41 4.28 -4.93 -3.68
CA CYS A 41 3.76 -5.95 -2.73
C CYS A 41 4.54 -7.27 -2.74
N SER A 42 5.22 -7.59 -3.84
CA SER A 42 6.14 -8.75 -3.91
C SER A 42 7.39 -8.58 -3.04
N ASP A 43 7.83 -7.33 -2.80
CA ASP A 43 8.93 -6.98 -1.92
C ASP A 43 8.75 -5.56 -1.36
N LEU A 44 8.03 -5.43 -0.24
CA LEU A 44 7.81 -4.14 0.43
C LEU A 44 9.11 -3.48 0.92
N SER A 45 10.21 -4.22 1.00
CA SER A 45 11.50 -3.62 1.36
C SER A 45 11.98 -2.59 0.33
N GLN A 46 11.55 -2.72 -0.93
CA GLN A 46 11.81 -1.70 -1.97
C GLN A 46 11.16 -0.36 -1.61
N LEU A 47 9.87 -0.37 -1.28
CA LEU A 47 9.17 0.84 -0.84
C LEU A 47 9.75 1.38 0.47
N GLY A 48 10.13 0.49 1.39
CA GLY A 48 10.78 0.88 2.63
C GLY A 48 12.07 1.68 2.40
N ARG A 49 12.93 1.22 1.49
CA ARG A 49 14.16 1.95 1.10
C ARG A 49 13.84 3.33 0.50
N LEU A 50 12.78 3.43 -0.30
CA LEU A 50 12.35 4.72 -0.86
C LEU A 50 11.84 5.67 0.25
N PHE A 51 11.09 5.18 1.22
CA PHE A 51 10.66 5.98 2.38
C PHE A 51 11.82 6.45 3.25
N ASP A 52 12.81 5.59 3.47
CA ASP A 52 14.01 5.94 4.25
C ASP A 52 14.86 7.01 3.52
N GLN A 53 14.84 7.01 2.19
CA GLN A 53 15.64 7.91 1.35
C GLN A 53 14.93 9.24 1.03
N TYR A 54 13.61 9.22 0.82
CA TYR A 54 12.86 10.36 0.29
C TYR A 54 11.77 10.83 1.25
N PRO A 55 11.97 11.93 2.01
CA PRO A 55 11.01 12.44 2.99
C PRO A 55 9.72 12.99 2.37
N ASN A 56 9.70 13.28 1.08
CA ASN A 56 8.56 13.80 0.33
C ASN A 56 7.72 12.70 -0.34
N LEU A 57 8.05 11.40 -0.13
CA LEU A 57 7.28 10.27 -0.66
C LEU A 57 6.33 9.72 0.39
N TYR A 58 5.09 9.52 0.01
CA TYR A 58 4.02 8.76 0.68
C TYR A 58 3.56 7.64 -0.24
N ALA A 59 2.75 6.71 0.27
CA ALA A 59 2.05 5.74 -0.57
C ALA A 59 0.65 5.46 -0.02
N ASP A 60 -0.28 5.07 -0.88
CA ASP A 60 -1.54 4.49 -0.46
C ASP A 60 -1.47 2.95 -0.44
N ILE A 61 -2.42 2.34 0.27
CA ILE A 61 -2.58 0.88 0.34
C ILE A 61 -3.71 0.37 -0.56
N ALA A 62 -4.27 1.25 -1.38
CA ALA A 62 -5.44 0.96 -2.20
C ALA A 62 -5.21 -0.24 -3.12
N ALA A 63 -6.26 -1.01 -3.37
CA ALA A 63 -6.26 -2.20 -4.23
C ALA A 63 -5.23 -3.29 -3.88
N ARG A 64 -4.55 -3.22 -2.72
CA ARG A 64 -3.49 -4.18 -2.34
C ARG A 64 -3.88 -5.13 -1.21
N TYR A 65 -5.12 -5.08 -0.76
CA TYR A 65 -5.60 -5.88 0.36
C TYR A 65 -5.45 -7.39 0.15
N GLY A 66 -5.66 -7.87 -1.08
CA GLY A 66 -5.51 -9.28 -1.42
C GLY A 66 -4.07 -9.78 -1.45
N GLU A 67 -3.11 -8.91 -1.69
CA GLU A 67 -1.69 -9.25 -1.68
C GLU A 67 -1.07 -9.12 -0.30
N ILE A 68 -1.52 -8.17 0.51
CA ILE A 68 -0.94 -7.91 1.84
C ILE A 68 -1.55 -8.79 2.94
N SER A 69 -2.85 -9.09 2.87
CA SER A 69 -3.55 -9.87 3.89
C SER A 69 -3.03 -11.31 4.05
N PRO A 70 -2.54 -12.02 3.02
CA PRO A 70 -1.97 -13.37 3.19
C PRO A 70 -0.66 -13.46 3.98
N ILE A 71 0.02 -12.33 4.19
CA ILE A 71 1.31 -12.29 4.91
C ILE A 71 1.26 -11.29 6.10
N PRO A 72 0.31 -11.47 7.04
CA PRO A 72 -0.09 -10.45 7.99
C PRO A 72 1.04 -9.98 8.92
N ARG A 73 1.90 -10.87 9.40
CA ARG A 73 3.00 -10.50 10.32
C ARG A 73 4.03 -9.60 9.67
N TYR A 74 4.44 -9.91 8.45
CA TYR A 74 5.40 -9.09 7.70
C TYR A 74 4.81 -7.71 7.36
N VAL A 75 3.59 -7.70 6.83
CA VAL A 75 2.91 -6.47 6.44
C VAL A 75 2.60 -5.59 7.65
N LYS A 76 2.14 -6.18 8.78
CA LYS A 76 1.98 -5.43 10.03
C LYS A 76 3.26 -4.71 10.41
N SER A 77 4.38 -5.43 10.46
CA SER A 77 5.68 -4.84 10.83
C SER A 77 6.08 -3.71 9.88
N PHE A 78 5.80 -3.85 8.59
CA PHE A 78 6.06 -2.82 7.60
C PHE A 78 5.18 -1.58 7.82
N ILE A 79 3.86 -1.77 7.95
CA ILE A 79 2.93 -0.65 8.14
C ILE A 79 3.21 0.08 9.46
N GLU A 80 3.45 -0.63 10.55
CA GLU A 80 3.79 0.00 11.85
C GLU A 80 5.07 0.84 11.74
N LYS A 81 6.11 0.34 11.08
CA LYS A 81 7.36 1.07 10.87
C LYS A 81 7.16 2.35 10.04
N TYR A 82 6.35 2.28 9.00
CA TYR A 82 6.16 3.38 8.05
C TYR A 82 4.79 4.04 8.17
N ALA A 83 4.14 3.95 9.34
CA ALA A 83 2.80 4.46 9.56
C ALA A 83 2.65 5.95 9.21
N ASP A 84 3.70 6.77 9.36
CA ASP A 84 3.72 8.20 9.03
C ASP A 84 3.76 8.51 7.52
N ARG A 85 3.86 7.47 6.68
CA ARG A 85 4.09 7.58 5.23
C ARG A 85 3.00 6.92 4.41
N LEU A 86 2.01 6.31 5.05
CA LEU A 86 0.97 5.54 4.40
C LEU A 86 -0.39 6.21 4.56
N VAL A 87 -1.22 6.15 3.54
CA VAL A 87 -2.60 6.62 3.56
C VAL A 87 -3.57 5.51 3.13
N TYR A 88 -4.76 5.53 3.70
CA TYR A 88 -5.83 4.61 3.37
C TYR A 88 -6.49 4.99 2.03
N GLY A 89 -6.89 3.99 1.28
CA GLY A 89 -7.70 4.09 0.07
C GLY A 89 -8.21 2.70 -0.32
N THR A 90 -9.24 2.61 -1.13
CA THR A 90 -9.77 1.33 -1.63
C THR A 90 -9.45 1.08 -3.09
N ASP A 91 -9.60 2.10 -3.95
CA ASP A 91 -9.53 2.00 -5.42
C ASP A 91 -10.48 0.92 -6.03
N MET A 92 -11.46 0.47 -5.24
CA MET A 92 -12.38 -0.62 -5.60
C MET A 92 -13.85 -0.24 -5.42
N GLY A 93 -14.14 1.04 -5.38
CA GLY A 93 -15.48 1.58 -5.17
C GLY A 93 -15.75 2.04 -3.75
N MET A 94 -16.94 2.58 -3.53
CA MET A 94 -17.36 3.21 -2.28
C MET A 94 -18.58 2.49 -1.67
N SER A 95 -18.59 1.16 -1.68
CA SER A 95 -19.67 0.38 -1.05
C SER A 95 -19.39 0.17 0.44
N PRO A 96 -20.39 0.11 1.29
CA PRO A 96 -20.20 -0.24 2.71
C PRO A 96 -19.47 -1.56 2.92
N SER A 97 -19.75 -2.58 2.12
CA SER A 97 -19.11 -3.89 2.19
C SER A 97 -17.61 -3.82 1.90
N MET A 98 -17.18 -2.95 0.97
CA MET A 98 -15.76 -2.71 0.70
C MET A 98 -15.05 -2.12 1.92
N TYR A 99 -15.64 -1.12 2.57
CA TYR A 99 -15.05 -0.55 3.79
C TYR A 99 -15.02 -1.57 4.93
N GLN A 100 -16.10 -2.36 5.11
CA GLN A 100 -16.14 -3.38 6.16
C GLN A 100 -15.03 -4.41 6.02
N VAL A 101 -14.80 -4.94 4.80
CA VAL A 101 -13.75 -5.95 4.60
C VAL A 101 -12.35 -5.36 4.73
N THR A 102 -12.11 -4.15 4.24
CA THR A 102 -10.80 -3.49 4.38
C THR A 102 -10.50 -3.14 5.83
N PHE A 103 -11.48 -2.66 6.60
CA PHE A 103 -11.34 -2.43 8.04
C PHE A 103 -11.10 -3.74 8.79
N ARG A 104 -11.85 -4.80 8.46
CA ARG A 104 -11.60 -6.14 9.04
C ARG A 104 -10.15 -6.57 8.84
N ILE A 105 -9.60 -6.39 7.63
CA ILE A 105 -8.19 -6.71 7.35
C ILE A 105 -7.25 -5.84 8.18
N LEU A 106 -7.50 -4.56 8.32
CA LEU A 106 -6.56 -3.65 8.99
C LEU A 106 -6.63 -3.73 10.53
N GLU A 107 -7.84 -3.89 11.08
CA GLU A 107 -8.11 -3.68 12.50
C GLU A 107 -8.14 -4.98 13.31
N THR A 108 -8.57 -6.10 12.71
CA THR A 108 -8.79 -7.34 13.46
C THR A 108 -7.58 -8.30 13.40
N SER A 109 -7.60 -9.29 14.25
CA SER A 109 -6.69 -10.46 14.21
C SER A 109 -7.37 -11.69 13.63
N ASP A 110 -8.47 -11.52 12.89
CA ASP A 110 -9.19 -12.63 12.30
C ASP A 110 -8.31 -13.42 11.34
N GLU A 111 -8.43 -14.73 11.38
CA GLU A 111 -7.65 -15.62 10.51
C GLU A 111 -8.56 -16.40 9.58
N HIS A 112 -8.03 -16.68 8.37
CA HIS A 112 -8.60 -17.61 7.42
C HIS A 112 -10.05 -17.29 7.04
N PHE A 113 -10.33 -16.06 6.65
CA PHE A 113 -11.64 -15.65 6.15
C PHE A 113 -11.63 -15.36 4.65
N TYR A 114 -12.82 -15.36 4.06
CA TYR A 114 -13.03 -15.05 2.65
C TYR A 114 -14.10 -13.97 2.52
N ASP A 115 -13.91 -13.09 1.56
CA ASP A 115 -14.94 -12.17 1.09
C ASP A 115 -15.03 -12.31 -0.42
N ARG A 116 -16.00 -13.08 -0.88
CA ARG A 116 -16.17 -13.38 -2.31
C ARG A 116 -16.96 -12.32 -3.06
N GLU A 117 -17.60 -11.42 -2.35
CA GLU A 117 -18.33 -10.30 -2.94
C GLU A 117 -17.33 -9.22 -3.45
N GLN A 118 -16.35 -8.88 -2.64
CA GLN A 118 -15.38 -7.83 -2.94
C GLN A 118 -14.08 -8.38 -3.53
N PHE A 119 -13.67 -9.57 -3.11
CA PHE A 119 -12.41 -10.20 -3.52
C PHE A 119 -12.61 -11.61 -4.05
N GLY A 120 -12.46 -11.81 -5.35
CA GLY A 120 -12.55 -13.12 -6.00
C GLY A 120 -11.31 -14.01 -5.83
N TYR A 121 -10.56 -13.85 -4.72
CA TYR A 121 -9.33 -14.61 -4.50
C TYR A 121 -9.58 -16.06 -4.09
N HIS A 122 -8.65 -16.95 -4.46
CA HIS A 122 -8.66 -18.36 -4.10
C HIS A 122 -7.94 -18.66 -2.77
N TRP A 123 -7.30 -17.66 -2.19
CA TRP A 123 -6.59 -17.75 -0.90
C TRP A 123 -7.34 -17.01 0.20
N PRO A 124 -7.15 -17.43 1.46
CA PRO A 124 -7.79 -16.74 2.59
C PRO A 124 -7.15 -15.38 2.86
N LEU A 125 -7.96 -14.52 3.45
CA LEU A 125 -7.56 -13.25 4.00
C LEU A 125 -7.29 -13.39 5.51
N HIS A 126 -6.44 -12.51 6.03
CA HIS A 126 -6.10 -12.44 7.46
C HIS A 126 -6.09 -10.99 7.92
N GLY A 127 -6.47 -10.78 9.15
CA GLY A 127 -6.36 -9.49 9.81
C GLY A 127 -4.92 -9.14 10.17
N LEU A 128 -4.58 -7.87 10.09
CA LEU A 128 -3.25 -7.33 10.40
C LEU A 128 -3.14 -6.91 11.87
N ALA A 129 -4.26 -6.68 12.56
CA ALA A 129 -4.31 -6.18 13.94
C ALA A 129 -3.37 -4.99 14.15
N LEU A 130 -3.48 -3.96 13.31
CA LEU A 130 -2.67 -2.75 13.41
C LEU A 130 -2.96 -2.02 14.73
N SER A 131 -1.97 -1.33 15.25
CA SER A 131 -2.13 -0.52 16.46
C SER A 131 -3.07 0.66 16.21
N PRO A 132 -3.78 1.14 17.26
CA PRO A 132 -4.62 2.34 17.13
C PRO A 132 -3.86 3.55 16.59
N SER A 133 -2.58 3.70 16.95
CA SER A 133 -1.73 4.77 16.45
C SER A 133 -1.46 4.67 14.95
N ALA A 134 -1.18 3.45 14.44
CA ALA A 134 -0.98 3.24 13.01
C ALA A 134 -2.28 3.47 12.22
N LEU A 135 -3.42 3.00 12.74
CA LEU A 135 -4.73 3.20 12.13
C LEU A 135 -5.11 4.69 12.06
N GLU A 136 -4.90 5.45 13.14
CA GLU A 136 -5.18 6.89 13.16
C GLU A 136 -4.36 7.65 12.11
N LYS A 137 -3.08 7.32 11.96
CA LYS A 137 -2.21 7.91 10.93
C LYS A 137 -2.69 7.54 9.52
N LEU A 138 -2.95 6.25 9.30
CA LEU A 138 -3.36 5.70 8.01
C LEU A 138 -4.70 6.27 7.53
N TYR A 139 -5.70 6.36 8.43
CA TYR A 139 -7.06 6.80 8.08
C TYR A 139 -7.21 8.33 8.04
N HIS A 140 -6.42 9.06 8.81
CA HIS A 140 -6.72 10.45 9.06
C HIS A 140 -5.50 11.39 9.05
N SER A 141 -4.55 11.22 9.96
CA SER A 141 -3.53 12.22 10.24
C SER A 141 -2.62 12.50 9.05
N ASN A 142 -2.22 11.46 8.30
CA ASN A 142 -1.35 11.63 7.15
C ASN A 142 -2.07 12.35 6.00
N GLY A 143 -3.33 12.01 5.74
CA GLY A 143 -4.14 12.70 4.73
C GLY A 143 -4.29 14.19 5.06
N ARG A 144 -4.62 14.52 6.29
CA ARG A 144 -4.68 15.94 6.74
C ARG A 144 -3.36 16.66 6.56
N LYS A 145 -2.25 16.04 6.97
CA LYS A 145 -0.91 16.61 6.85
C LYS A 145 -0.53 16.90 5.40
N ILE A 146 -0.90 16.01 4.46
CA ILE A 146 -0.63 16.18 3.03
C ILE A 146 -1.45 17.35 2.46
N LEU A 147 -2.74 17.44 2.81
CA LEU A 147 -3.66 18.46 2.30
C LEU A 147 -3.47 19.85 2.91
N SER A 148 -2.78 19.96 4.05
CA SER A 148 -2.53 21.24 4.73
C SER A 148 -1.22 21.91 4.35
N ARG A 149 -0.50 21.36 3.37
CA ARG A 149 0.78 21.90 2.86
C ARG A 149 0.61 22.87 1.71
#